data_51c345d6ae7e80e3a02885b9609e0d97
#
_entry.id   51c345d6ae7e80e3a02885b9609e0d97
#
_cell.length_a   1.000
_cell.length_b   1.000
_cell.length_c   1.000
_cell.angle_alpha   90.00
_cell.angle_beta   90.00
_cell.angle_gamma   90.00
#
_symmetry.space_group_name_H-M   'P 1'
#
loop_
_entity.id
_entity.type
_entity.pdbx_description
1 polymer ?
#
loop_
_entity_poly.entity_id
_entity_poly.type
_entity_poly.pdbx_seq_one_letter_code
_entity_poly.pdbx_strand_id
1 'polypeptide(L)'
;QENPNFAKLSLHGELDKVITRGGPIHHESSFANVRIPPGHPEGYLEGFAQIYTDIADVILKTNSAPKLLNILPNAKDGLHIMKFINASVQSSKNNSKWVMID
;
A
#
# COMPACT_ATOMS: atom_id res chain seq x y z
N GLN A 1 -0.60 -9.93 -5.62
CA GLN A 1 -2.05 -10.14 -5.50
C GLN A 1 -2.43 -11.62 -5.42
N GLU A 2 -1.74 -12.47 -6.13
CA GLU A 2 -1.98 -13.93 -6.12
C GLU A 2 -1.61 -14.58 -4.78
N ASN A 3 -0.67 -14.00 -4.06
CA ASN A 3 -0.32 -14.42 -2.73
C ASN A 3 -0.17 -13.21 -1.79
N PRO A 4 -1.24 -12.77 -1.14
CA PRO A 4 -1.24 -11.55 -0.33
C PRO A 4 -0.48 -11.69 1.00
N ASN A 5 -0.03 -12.90 1.35
CA ASN A 5 0.59 -13.16 2.65
C ASN A 5 2.09 -12.92 2.68
N PHE A 6 2.73 -12.70 1.53
CA PHE A 6 4.13 -12.31 1.48
C PHE A 6 4.46 -11.39 0.31
N ALA A 7 5.54 -10.65 0.44
CA ALA A 7 6.17 -9.88 -0.63
C ALA A 7 7.64 -10.26 -0.75
N LYS A 8 8.17 -10.28 -1.96
CA LYS A 8 9.58 -10.46 -2.23
C LYS A 8 10.21 -9.08 -2.52
N LEU A 9 11.22 -8.72 -1.76
CA LEU A 9 12.00 -7.50 -1.98
C LEU A 9 13.37 -7.88 -2.53
N SER A 10 13.67 -7.40 -3.73
CA SER A 10 14.96 -7.59 -4.40
C SER A 10 15.61 -6.23 -4.59
N LEU A 11 16.72 -5.97 -3.91
CA LEU A 11 17.52 -4.76 -4.07
C LEU A 11 18.78 -5.09 -4.85
N HIS A 12 19.23 -4.16 -5.70
CA HIS A 12 20.45 -4.36 -6.50
C HIS A 12 21.67 -4.58 -5.59
N GLY A 13 22.39 -5.70 -5.79
CA GLY A 13 23.56 -6.06 -4.98
C GLY A 13 23.26 -6.71 -3.64
N GLU A 14 22.00 -6.96 -3.29
CA GLU A 14 21.59 -7.65 -2.07
C GLU A 14 20.93 -9.00 -2.36
N LEU A 15 20.87 -9.85 -1.32
CA LEU A 15 20.06 -11.07 -1.37
C LEU A 15 18.56 -10.72 -1.31
N ASP A 16 17.77 -11.51 -2.01
CA ASP A 16 16.32 -11.41 -1.96
C ASP A 16 15.80 -11.62 -0.52
N LYS A 17 14.89 -10.76 -0.11
CA LYS A 17 14.20 -10.85 1.19
C LYS A 17 12.74 -11.21 0.98
N VAL A 18 12.25 -12.19 1.72
CA VAL A 18 10.83 -12.51 1.78
C VAL A 18 10.26 -11.85 3.03
N ILE A 19 9.30 -10.96 2.82
CA ILE A 19 8.58 -10.25 3.87
C ILE A 19 7.22 -10.91 4.02
N THR A 20 6.95 -11.47 5.19
CA THR A 20 5.68 -12.16 5.47
C THR A 20 4.74 -11.25 6.24
N ARG A 21 3.45 -11.36 5.98
CA ARG A 21 2.43 -10.62 6.71
C ARG A 21 2.52 -10.90 8.22
N GLY A 22 2.51 -9.85 9.03
CA GLY A 22 2.63 -9.95 10.49
C GLY A 22 4.01 -10.35 11.00
N GLY A 23 5.03 -10.36 10.14
CA GLY A 23 6.42 -10.65 10.53
C GLY A 23 7.08 -9.49 11.28
N PRO A 24 8.31 -9.67 11.80
CA PRO A 24 8.94 -8.73 12.72
C PRO A 24 9.48 -7.43 12.08
N ILE A 25 9.45 -7.32 10.77
CA ILE A 25 10.06 -6.20 10.01
C ILE A 25 8.99 -5.24 9.48
N HIS A 26 7.94 -5.00 10.21
CA HIS A 26 6.86 -4.14 9.74
C HIS A 26 6.84 -2.78 10.42
N HIS A 27 6.48 -1.77 9.66
CA HIS A 27 6.09 -0.49 10.21
C HIS A 27 4.81 -0.66 11.06
N GLU A 28 4.68 0.10 12.13
CA GLU A 28 3.53 -0.06 13.05
C GLU A 28 2.17 0.12 12.36
N SER A 29 2.08 0.97 11.31
CA SER A 29 0.85 1.11 10.52
C SER A 29 0.45 -0.17 9.79
N SER A 30 1.40 -1.05 9.48
CA SER A 30 1.11 -2.35 8.86
C SER A 30 0.47 -3.32 9.83
N PHE A 31 0.85 -3.27 11.12
CA PHE A 31 0.24 -4.13 12.13
C PHE A 31 -1.25 -3.82 12.36
N ALA A 32 -1.65 -2.57 12.24
CA ALA A 32 -3.05 -2.17 12.35
C ALA A 32 -3.95 -2.84 11.29
N ASN A 33 -3.36 -3.28 10.17
CA ASN A 33 -4.05 -3.92 9.07
C ASN A 33 -3.94 -5.46 9.08
N VAL A 34 -3.28 -6.04 10.08
CA VAL A 34 -3.17 -7.49 10.25
C VAL A 34 -4.18 -7.94 11.29
N ARG A 35 -5.22 -8.68 10.86
CA ARG A 35 -6.34 -9.13 11.70
C ARG A 35 -6.19 -10.57 12.15
N ILE A 36 -5.51 -11.38 11.34
CA ILE A 36 -5.34 -12.82 11.56
C ILE A 36 -3.86 -13.09 11.86
N PRO A 37 -3.54 -14.02 12.78
CA PRO A 37 -2.15 -14.34 13.12
C PRO A 37 -1.31 -14.71 11.88
N PRO A 38 0.01 -14.43 11.89
CA PRO A 38 0.92 -14.85 10.82
C PRO A 38 0.81 -16.35 10.54
N GLY A 39 0.92 -16.72 9.26
CA GLY A 39 0.79 -18.11 8.82
C GLY A 39 -0.63 -18.55 8.49
N HIS A 40 -1.65 -17.78 8.85
CA HIS A 40 -3.02 -18.00 8.39
C HIS A 40 -3.34 -17.09 7.19
N PRO A 41 -4.16 -17.55 6.22
CA PRO A 41 -4.51 -16.74 5.06
C PRO A 41 -5.37 -15.55 5.47
N GLU A 42 -4.98 -14.38 4.98
CA GLU A 42 -5.71 -13.12 5.09
C GLU A 42 -5.60 -12.39 3.77
N GLY A 43 -6.64 -11.75 3.27
CA GLY A 43 -6.56 -11.19 1.95
C GLY A 43 -7.66 -10.22 1.59
N TYR A 44 -8.31 -10.45 0.49
CA TYR A 44 -9.18 -9.53 -0.21
C TYR A 44 -10.33 -8.98 0.67
N LEU A 45 -11.06 -9.86 1.34
CA LEU A 45 -12.22 -9.44 2.16
C LEU A 45 -11.79 -8.62 3.38
N GLU A 46 -10.75 -9.07 4.05
CA GLU A 46 -10.20 -8.39 5.23
C GLU A 46 -9.61 -7.04 4.85
N GLY A 47 -8.93 -6.94 3.69
CA GLY A 47 -8.40 -5.68 3.17
C GLY A 47 -9.50 -4.65 2.92
N PHE A 48 -10.59 -5.04 2.26
CA PHE A 48 -11.74 -4.16 2.07
C PHE A 48 -12.43 -3.79 3.39
N ALA A 49 -12.62 -4.75 4.28
CA ALA A 49 -13.21 -4.49 5.59
C ALA A 49 -12.37 -3.48 6.40
N GLN A 50 -11.03 -3.52 6.27
CA GLN A 50 -10.16 -2.56 6.93
C GLN A 50 -10.35 -1.15 6.37
N ILE A 51 -10.42 -0.99 5.04
CA ILE A 51 -10.66 0.31 4.41
C ILE A 51 -11.96 0.95 4.93
N TYR A 52 -13.05 0.18 4.96
CA TYR A 52 -14.32 0.67 5.49
C TYR A 52 -14.26 1.01 6.97
N THR A 53 -13.53 0.22 7.77
CA THR A 53 -13.34 0.50 9.20
C THR A 53 -12.58 1.83 9.39
N ASP A 54 -11.49 2.03 8.67
CA ASP A 54 -10.67 3.24 8.74
C ASP A 54 -11.47 4.50 8.33
N ILE A 55 -12.28 4.39 7.28
CA ILE A 55 -13.17 5.47 6.83
C ILE A 55 -14.24 5.77 7.91
N ALA A 56 -14.85 4.74 8.50
CA ALA A 56 -15.83 4.90 9.56
C ALA A 56 -15.22 5.60 10.79
N ASP A 57 -14.02 5.21 11.19
CA ASP A 57 -13.28 5.84 12.30
C ASP A 57 -13.03 7.33 12.05
N VAL A 58 -12.68 7.71 10.83
CA VAL A 58 -12.51 9.13 10.46
C VAL A 58 -13.84 9.89 10.53
N ILE A 59 -14.93 9.31 9.99
CA ILE A 59 -16.25 9.94 10.00
C ILE A 59 -16.76 10.11 11.44
N LEU A 60 -16.60 9.10 12.28
CA LEU A 60 -17.05 9.08 13.66
C LEU A 60 -16.10 9.84 14.60
N LYS A 61 -14.98 10.36 14.07
CA LYS A 61 -13.96 11.09 14.84
C LYS A 61 -13.46 10.32 16.06
N THR A 62 -13.19 9.02 15.88
CA THR A 62 -12.61 8.19 16.94
C THR A 62 -11.19 8.65 17.28
N ASN A 63 -10.60 8.11 18.35
CA ASN A 63 -9.22 8.41 18.75
C ASN A 63 -8.19 8.03 17.68
N SER A 64 -8.53 7.13 16.76
CA SER A 64 -7.69 6.72 15.63
C SER A 64 -7.72 7.71 14.45
N ALA A 65 -8.78 8.53 14.35
CA ALA A 65 -9.03 9.39 13.19
C ALA A 65 -7.84 10.32 12.82
N PRO A 66 -7.13 10.99 13.75
CA PRO A 66 -5.99 11.86 13.40
C PRO A 66 -4.84 11.11 12.72
N LYS A 67 -4.57 9.87 13.13
CA LYS A 67 -3.54 9.01 12.55
C LYS A 67 -3.98 8.52 11.16
N LEU A 68 -5.23 8.11 11.03
CA LEU A 68 -5.82 7.60 9.80
C LEU A 68 -5.88 8.66 8.70
N LEU A 69 -6.19 9.91 9.02
CA LEU A 69 -6.19 11.02 8.06
C LEU A 69 -4.82 11.24 7.39
N ASN A 70 -3.72 10.83 8.03
CA ASN A 70 -2.38 10.95 7.46
C ASN A 70 -2.00 9.77 6.55
N ILE A 71 -2.70 8.65 6.63
CA ILE A 71 -2.38 7.43 5.87
C ILE A 71 -3.44 7.06 4.84
N LEU A 72 -4.68 7.53 4.99
CA LEU A 72 -5.72 7.31 4.00
C LEU A 72 -5.44 8.10 2.72
N PRO A 73 -5.54 7.46 1.55
CA PRO A 73 -5.34 8.15 0.28
C PRO A 73 -6.35 9.29 0.09
N ASN A 74 -5.89 10.38 -0.48
CA ASN A 74 -6.69 11.55 -0.78
C ASN A 74 -6.62 11.93 -2.26
N ALA A 75 -7.31 12.99 -2.66
CA ALA A 75 -7.35 13.41 -4.06
C ALA A 75 -5.98 13.77 -4.66
N LYS A 76 -5.01 14.25 -3.85
CA LYS A 76 -3.65 14.54 -4.32
C LYS A 76 -2.89 13.25 -4.64
N ASP A 77 -3.08 12.21 -3.84
CA ASP A 77 -2.49 10.89 -4.10
C ASP A 77 -3.06 10.31 -5.40
N GLY A 78 -4.38 10.42 -5.60
CA GLY A 78 -5.02 10.03 -6.85
C GLY A 78 -4.49 10.79 -8.07
N LEU A 79 -4.32 12.11 -7.95
CA LEU A 79 -3.74 12.93 -9.01
C LEU A 79 -2.29 12.50 -9.33
N HIS A 80 -1.49 12.23 -8.32
CA HIS A 80 -0.11 11.76 -8.49
C HIS A 80 -0.04 10.43 -9.25
N ILE A 81 -0.93 9.49 -8.92
CA ILE A 81 -1.04 8.21 -9.64
C ILE A 81 -1.40 8.44 -11.12
N MET A 82 -2.36 9.34 -11.40
CA MET A 82 -2.73 9.65 -12.79
C MET A 82 -1.59 10.29 -13.57
N LYS A 83 -0.81 11.17 -12.96
CA LYS A 83 0.40 11.75 -13.56
C LYS A 83 1.44 10.67 -13.86
N PHE A 84 1.66 9.73 -12.95
CA PHE A 84 2.57 8.59 -13.16
C PHE A 84 2.13 7.74 -14.36
N ILE A 85 0.84 7.39 -14.45
CA ILE A 85 0.30 6.62 -15.57
C ILE A 85 0.53 7.36 -16.89
N ASN A 86 0.23 8.66 -16.93
CA ASN A 86 0.42 9.48 -18.14
C ASN A 86 1.90 9.54 -18.54
N ALA A 87 2.82 9.78 -17.59
CA ALA A 87 4.25 9.79 -17.84
C ALA A 87 4.75 8.43 -18.37
N SER A 88 4.24 7.33 -17.83
CA SER A 88 4.57 5.98 -18.28
C SER A 88 4.13 5.73 -19.73
N VAL A 89 2.92 6.17 -20.09
CA VAL A 89 2.42 6.09 -21.48
C VAL A 89 3.28 6.95 -22.41
N GLN A 90 3.66 8.15 -21.99
CA GLN A 90 4.53 9.03 -22.78
C GLN A 90 5.92 8.40 -22.95
N SER A 91 6.50 7.85 -21.89
CA SER A 91 7.78 7.14 -21.96
C SER A 91 7.74 5.99 -22.97
N SER A 92 6.71 5.16 -22.89
CA SER A 92 6.51 4.04 -23.81
C SER A 92 6.42 4.48 -25.28
N LYS A 93 5.70 5.57 -25.57
CA LYS A 93 5.57 6.13 -26.93
C LYS A 93 6.87 6.79 -27.44
N ASN A 94 7.78 7.14 -26.56
CA ASN A 94 9.04 7.85 -26.86
C ASN A 94 10.28 6.95 -26.65
N ASN A 95 10.21 5.70 -27.01
CA ASN A 95 11.31 4.73 -26.92
C ASN A 95 11.88 4.61 -25.49
N SER A 96 11.01 4.54 -24.50
CA SER A 96 11.37 4.38 -23.08
C SER A 96 12.26 5.50 -22.52
N LYS A 97 12.14 6.71 -23.03
CA LYS A 97 12.84 7.88 -22.47
C LYS A 97 12.28 8.22 -21.09
N TRP A 98 13.15 8.72 -20.22
CA TRP A 98 12.74 9.27 -18.94
C TRP A 98 11.79 10.45 -19.12
N VAL A 99 10.67 10.46 -18.40
CA VAL A 99 9.66 11.53 -18.37
C VAL A 99 9.52 12.00 -16.93
N MET A 100 9.62 13.33 -16.73
CA MET A 100 9.40 13.91 -15.40
C MET A 100 7.92 13.84 -15.03
N ILE A 101 7.66 13.64 -13.75
CA ILE A 101 6.31 13.69 -13.17
C ILE A 101 6.20 14.97 -12.37
N ASP A 102 5.53 15.95 -12.95
CA ASP A 102 5.30 17.28 -12.35
C ASP A 102 4.01 17.32 -11.51
#